data_3720cc0b398094ba8358bc3b54f16b83
#
_entry.id   3720cc0b398094ba8358bc3b54f16b83
#
_cell.length_a   1.000
_cell.length_b   1.000
_cell.length_c   1.000
_cell.angle_alpha   90.00
_cell.angle_beta   90.00
_cell.angle_gamma   90.00
#
_symmetry.space_group_name_H-M   'P 1'
#
loop_
_entity.id
_entity.type
_entity.pdbx_description
1 polymer ?
#
loop_
_entity_poly.entity_id
_entity_poly.type
_entity_poly.pdbx_seq_one_letter_code
_entity_poly.pdbx_strand_id
1 'polypeptide(L)'
;MKKILIVLTGLLILLPLPSAHANSVVRITSMAHQTFTGEFRNDDLVQKLTPSGSLGGLVYTPRVNNKTWVIDAALVDEVIAMSGGYLLANEAAPVGKEIATAWLQQLRNITTGQEVVALAYGNPDVSLAKRLAPSELRKYYAFGKSQLEAALGRPVRSEPNGGWSTGTSGLNNTLRKAYSDNRKALTKLSRVVTDPELIMLRAQLAKLLSPKLNKDSREFYSYSARSAVDAMVNKLRINSGRYQITTSNVKLPVTVINEFDRDVTIDISMVPITS
;
A
#
# COMPACT_ATOMS: atom_id res chain seq x y z
N MET A 1 84.41 19.08 9.86
CA MET A 1 82.96 19.19 10.13
C MET A 1 82.22 18.22 9.24
N LYS A 2 81.77 17.06 9.81
CA LYS A 2 81.06 16.00 9.05
C LYS A 2 79.56 16.26 9.18
N LYS A 3 78.89 16.50 8.05
CA LYS A 3 77.43 16.63 7.96
C LYS A 3 76.79 15.22 7.93
N ILE A 4 76.03 14.86 8.96
CA ILE A 4 75.25 13.63 8.99
C ILE A 4 73.92 13.92 8.32
N LEU A 5 73.62 13.22 7.20
CA LEU A 5 72.34 13.24 6.48
C LEU A 5 71.45 12.11 7.05
N ILE A 6 70.40 12.47 7.79
CA ILE A 6 69.43 11.53 8.29
C ILE A 6 68.36 11.35 7.18
N VAL A 7 68.33 10.19 6.55
CA VAL A 7 67.26 9.79 5.62
C VAL A 7 66.15 9.16 6.46
N LEU A 8 65.02 9.87 6.60
CA LEU A 8 63.82 9.41 7.25
C LEU A 8 62.98 8.59 6.23
N THR A 9 63.12 7.29 6.25
CA THR A 9 62.30 6.37 5.41
C THR A 9 60.93 6.23 6.03
N GLY A 10 59.94 6.96 5.49
CA GLY A 10 58.54 6.83 5.89
C GLY A 10 57.98 5.50 5.42
N LEU A 11 57.75 4.57 6.34
CA LEU A 11 57.01 3.30 6.09
C LEU A 11 55.53 3.61 5.94
N LEU A 12 55.03 3.71 4.71
CA LEU A 12 53.59 3.87 4.41
C LEU A 12 52.89 2.54 4.64
N ILE A 13 52.28 2.36 5.82
CA ILE A 13 51.45 1.21 6.10
C ILE A 13 50.15 1.36 5.31
N LEU A 14 50.04 0.65 4.18
CA LEU A 14 48.78 0.47 3.46
C LEU A 14 47.86 -0.41 4.34
N LEU A 15 47.01 0.21 5.15
CA LEU A 15 45.92 -0.47 5.78
C LEU A 15 44.92 -0.89 4.69
N PRO A 16 44.53 -2.16 4.59
CA PRO A 16 43.47 -2.56 3.68
C PRO A 16 42.19 -1.84 4.08
N LEU A 17 41.74 -0.91 3.23
CA LEU A 17 40.41 -0.31 3.38
C LEU A 17 39.39 -1.44 3.37
N PRO A 18 38.48 -1.54 4.35
CA PRO A 18 37.43 -2.52 4.35
C PRO A 18 36.65 -2.33 3.04
N SER A 19 36.63 -3.36 2.21
CA SER A 19 35.81 -3.38 1.01
C SER A 19 34.36 -3.18 1.44
N ALA A 20 33.81 -2.02 1.17
CA ALA A 20 32.38 -1.76 1.35
C ALA A 20 31.66 -2.72 0.39
N HIS A 21 31.22 -3.88 0.90
CA HIS A 21 30.38 -4.79 0.16
C HIS A 21 29.08 -4.05 -0.09
N ALA A 22 28.90 -3.51 -1.27
CA ALA A 22 27.63 -2.92 -1.69
C ALA A 22 26.57 -4.02 -1.61
N ASN A 23 25.69 -3.94 -0.61
CA ASN A 23 24.57 -4.86 -0.49
C ASN A 23 23.74 -4.76 -1.78
N SER A 24 23.54 -5.88 -2.45
CA SER A 24 22.69 -5.90 -3.63
C SER A 24 21.22 -5.71 -3.20
N VAL A 25 20.50 -4.83 -3.90
CA VAL A 25 19.11 -4.52 -3.60
C VAL A 25 18.19 -5.38 -4.45
N VAL A 26 17.29 -6.13 -3.79
CA VAL A 26 16.23 -6.89 -4.46
C VAL A 26 14.89 -6.20 -4.20
N ARG A 27 14.16 -5.89 -5.28
CA ARG A 27 12.86 -5.21 -5.19
C ARG A 27 11.73 -6.19 -5.49
N ILE A 28 10.84 -6.38 -4.52
CA ILE A 28 9.61 -7.18 -4.64
C ILE A 28 8.44 -6.19 -4.79
N THR A 29 8.13 -5.84 -6.01
CA THR A 29 7.05 -4.92 -6.35
C THR A 29 6.34 -5.36 -7.63
N SER A 30 5.04 -5.15 -7.72
CA SER A 30 4.24 -5.37 -8.93
C SER A 30 3.22 -4.25 -9.12
N MET A 31 2.50 -4.27 -10.22
CA MET A 31 1.23 -3.54 -10.31
C MET A 31 0.19 -4.21 -9.41
N ALA A 32 -0.88 -3.50 -9.06
CA ALA A 32 -2.01 -4.09 -8.36
C ALA A 32 -2.70 -5.14 -9.25
N HIS A 33 -3.10 -6.26 -8.65
CA HIS A 33 -3.83 -7.36 -9.29
C HIS A 33 -5.23 -7.54 -8.69
N GLN A 34 -5.40 -7.22 -7.41
CA GLN A 34 -6.67 -7.28 -6.69
C GLN A 34 -7.40 -5.94 -6.74
N THR A 35 -8.69 -5.96 -7.03
CA THR A 35 -9.61 -4.82 -6.98
C THR A 35 -9.79 -4.33 -5.55
N PHE A 36 -10.42 -3.18 -5.37
CA PHE A 36 -10.76 -2.66 -4.04
C PHE A 36 -11.96 -3.38 -3.41
N THR A 37 -12.67 -4.20 -4.18
CA THR A 37 -13.75 -5.09 -3.69
C THR A 37 -13.27 -6.48 -3.34
N GLY A 38 -11.97 -6.78 -3.52
CA GLY A 38 -11.34 -8.02 -3.09
C GLY A 38 -11.16 -9.08 -4.19
N GLU A 39 -11.77 -8.92 -5.35
CA GLU A 39 -11.62 -9.82 -6.49
C GLU A 39 -10.32 -9.55 -7.25
N PHE A 40 -9.74 -10.59 -7.85
CA PHE A 40 -8.61 -10.41 -8.75
C PHE A 40 -9.11 -10.16 -10.18
N ARG A 41 -8.45 -9.23 -10.86
CA ARG A 41 -8.81 -8.90 -12.24
C ARG A 41 -8.62 -10.10 -13.18
N ASN A 42 -7.55 -10.86 -12.96
CA ASN A 42 -7.17 -12.06 -13.70
C ASN A 42 -6.09 -12.84 -12.91
N ASP A 43 -5.63 -13.96 -13.47
CA ASP A 43 -4.57 -14.82 -12.90
C ASP A 43 -3.13 -14.44 -13.32
N ASP A 44 -2.88 -13.25 -13.86
CA ASP A 44 -1.54 -12.83 -14.32
C ASP A 44 -0.49 -12.88 -13.20
N LEU A 45 -0.90 -12.67 -11.94
CA LEU A 45 0.00 -12.74 -10.80
C LEU A 45 0.54 -14.17 -10.61
N VAL A 46 -0.24 -15.21 -10.90
CA VAL A 46 0.18 -16.62 -10.80
C VAL A 46 1.46 -16.86 -11.61
N GLN A 47 1.47 -16.42 -12.88
CA GLN A 47 2.62 -16.58 -13.76
C GLN A 47 3.88 -15.87 -13.22
N LYS A 48 3.71 -14.70 -12.63
CA LYS A 48 4.82 -13.95 -12.01
C LYS A 48 5.41 -14.64 -10.78
N LEU A 49 4.59 -15.39 -10.03
CA LEU A 49 4.99 -16.10 -8.81
C LEU A 49 5.68 -17.45 -9.08
N THR A 50 5.52 -18.04 -10.27
CA THR A 50 6.22 -19.30 -10.63
C THR A 50 7.73 -19.12 -10.56
N PRO A 51 8.53 -20.21 -10.37
CA PRO A 51 9.99 -20.12 -10.31
C PRO A 51 10.63 -19.44 -11.51
N SER A 52 10.06 -19.57 -12.70
CA SER A 52 10.49 -18.90 -13.94
C SER A 52 9.90 -17.50 -14.11
N GLY A 53 8.93 -17.11 -13.30
CA GLY A 53 8.29 -15.81 -13.33
C GLY A 53 9.15 -14.69 -12.73
N SER A 54 8.77 -13.46 -13.01
CA SER A 54 9.55 -12.27 -12.61
C SER A 54 9.68 -12.10 -11.10
N LEU A 55 8.67 -12.49 -10.31
CA LEU A 55 8.69 -12.45 -8.85
C LEU A 55 9.24 -13.76 -8.25
N GLY A 56 8.92 -14.89 -8.86
CA GLY A 56 9.43 -16.19 -8.43
C GLY A 56 10.94 -16.30 -8.60
N GLY A 57 11.49 -15.89 -9.73
CA GLY A 57 12.94 -15.89 -9.97
C GLY A 57 13.73 -15.09 -8.92
N LEU A 58 13.12 -14.07 -8.27
CA LEU A 58 13.76 -13.30 -7.20
C LEU A 58 13.90 -14.11 -5.90
N VAL A 59 12.93 -14.97 -5.58
CA VAL A 59 12.89 -15.70 -4.31
C VAL A 59 13.38 -17.14 -4.42
N TYR A 60 13.22 -17.80 -5.58
CA TYR A 60 13.65 -19.19 -5.79
C TYR A 60 15.10 -19.31 -6.25
N THR A 61 15.65 -18.29 -6.94
CA THR A 61 17.02 -18.30 -7.47
C THR A 61 17.84 -17.10 -6.99
N PRO A 62 18.09 -16.97 -5.69
CA PRO A 62 18.86 -15.83 -5.18
C PRO A 62 20.33 -15.94 -5.63
N ARG A 63 20.79 -14.95 -6.40
CA ARG A 63 22.13 -14.97 -7.02
C ARG A 63 23.27 -14.48 -6.12
N VAL A 64 22.96 -13.87 -4.96
CA VAL A 64 23.96 -13.20 -4.10
C VAL A 64 23.59 -13.33 -2.63
N ASN A 65 24.56 -13.55 -1.75
CA ASN A 65 24.43 -13.43 -0.31
C ASN A 65 24.47 -11.95 0.10
N ASN A 66 23.93 -11.58 1.25
CA ASN A 66 23.82 -10.20 1.78
C ASN A 66 23.04 -9.26 0.87
N LYS A 67 21.72 -9.36 0.95
CA LYS A 67 20.80 -8.52 0.19
C LYS A 67 19.99 -7.61 1.10
N THR A 68 19.70 -6.42 0.61
CA THR A 68 18.61 -5.60 1.15
C THR A 68 17.36 -5.86 0.32
N TRP A 69 16.35 -6.40 0.96
CA TRP A 69 15.05 -6.69 0.35
C TRP A 69 14.13 -5.50 0.51
N VAL A 70 13.71 -4.92 -0.59
CA VAL A 70 12.79 -3.77 -0.63
C VAL A 70 11.44 -4.26 -1.11
N ILE A 71 10.46 -4.33 -0.21
CA ILE A 71 9.21 -5.07 -0.43
C ILE A 71 8.00 -4.15 -0.32
N ASP A 72 7.08 -4.25 -1.28
CA ASP A 72 5.75 -3.67 -1.21
C ASP A 72 4.79 -4.62 -0.49
N ALA A 73 4.32 -4.23 0.67
CA ALA A 73 3.38 -5.03 1.46
C ALA A 73 2.05 -5.25 0.74
N ALA A 74 1.61 -4.32 -0.12
CA ALA A 74 0.37 -4.49 -0.88
C ALA A 74 0.42 -5.69 -1.82
N LEU A 75 1.58 -5.94 -2.44
CA LEU A 75 1.78 -7.15 -3.24
C LEU A 75 1.74 -8.41 -2.36
N VAL A 76 2.37 -8.36 -1.19
CA VAL A 76 2.38 -9.51 -0.26
C VAL A 76 0.98 -9.83 0.23
N ASP A 77 0.16 -8.81 0.55
CA ASP A 77 -1.25 -8.99 0.94
C ASP A 77 -2.06 -9.63 -0.19
N GLU A 78 -1.83 -9.23 -1.45
CA GLU A 78 -2.47 -9.86 -2.61
C GLU A 78 -2.09 -11.35 -2.72
N VAL A 79 -0.82 -11.71 -2.50
CA VAL A 79 -0.38 -13.11 -2.51
C VAL A 79 -0.93 -13.88 -1.31
N ILE A 80 -1.06 -13.26 -0.14
CA ILE A 80 -1.75 -13.85 1.03
C ILE A 80 -3.22 -14.14 0.70
N ALA A 81 -3.94 -13.18 0.10
CA ALA A 81 -5.31 -13.39 -0.33
C ALA A 81 -5.44 -14.56 -1.31
N MET A 82 -4.52 -14.68 -2.29
CA MET A 82 -4.49 -15.83 -3.20
C MET A 82 -4.27 -17.15 -2.48
N SER A 83 -3.37 -17.20 -1.49
CA SER A 83 -3.09 -18.41 -0.72
C SER A 83 -4.25 -18.89 0.16
N GLY A 84 -5.10 -17.95 0.60
CA GLY A 84 -6.33 -18.24 1.35
C GLY A 84 -7.51 -18.71 0.48
N GLY A 85 -7.39 -18.53 -0.84
CA GLY A 85 -8.48 -18.70 -1.80
C GLY A 85 -9.05 -17.34 -2.24
N TYR A 86 -9.25 -17.18 -3.54
CA TYR A 86 -9.62 -15.88 -4.14
C TYR A 86 -10.65 -16.07 -5.26
N LEU A 87 -11.28 -14.96 -5.63
CA LEU A 87 -12.23 -14.90 -6.73
C LEU A 87 -11.62 -14.09 -7.89
N LEU A 88 -11.97 -14.48 -9.11
CA LEU A 88 -11.65 -13.73 -10.31
C LEU A 88 -12.86 -12.91 -10.75
N ALA A 89 -12.64 -11.70 -11.23
CA ALA A 89 -13.69 -10.80 -11.69
C ALA A 89 -14.48 -11.34 -12.91
N ASN A 90 -13.92 -12.32 -13.62
CA ASN A 90 -14.58 -13.01 -14.73
C ASN A 90 -15.24 -14.35 -14.33
N GLU A 91 -15.38 -14.62 -13.03
CA GLU A 91 -15.97 -15.83 -12.45
C GLU A 91 -15.26 -17.15 -12.83
N ALA A 92 -14.08 -17.09 -13.46
CA ALA A 92 -13.29 -18.27 -13.76
C ALA A 92 -12.75 -18.92 -12.49
N ALA A 93 -12.46 -20.22 -12.54
CA ALA A 93 -11.86 -20.93 -11.41
C ALA A 93 -10.39 -20.48 -11.22
N PRO A 94 -10.01 -20.00 -10.02
CA PRO A 94 -8.64 -19.57 -9.75
C PRO A 94 -7.71 -20.77 -9.61
N VAL A 95 -6.48 -20.65 -10.11
CA VAL A 95 -5.47 -21.76 -10.12
C VAL A 95 -4.20 -21.43 -9.32
N GLY A 96 -4.15 -20.29 -8.63
CA GLY A 96 -2.90 -19.78 -8.04
C GLY A 96 -2.67 -20.09 -6.57
N LYS A 97 -3.57 -20.76 -5.87
CA LYS A 97 -3.52 -20.93 -4.41
C LYS A 97 -2.21 -21.59 -3.93
N GLU A 98 -1.87 -22.72 -4.49
CA GLU A 98 -0.67 -23.50 -4.11
C GLU A 98 0.61 -22.75 -4.49
N ILE A 99 0.64 -22.08 -5.65
CA ILE A 99 1.76 -21.28 -6.11
C ILE A 99 1.99 -20.08 -5.18
N ALA A 100 0.91 -19.40 -4.79
CA ALA A 100 0.97 -18.28 -3.85
C ALA A 100 1.47 -18.74 -2.46
N THR A 101 0.97 -19.87 -1.97
CA THR A 101 1.39 -20.46 -0.70
C THR A 101 2.87 -20.80 -0.69
N ALA A 102 3.34 -21.47 -1.73
CA ALA A 102 4.76 -21.85 -1.87
C ALA A 102 5.67 -20.62 -2.00
N TRP A 103 5.23 -19.60 -2.75
CA TRP A 103 5.99 -18.35 -2.91
C TRP A 103 6.12 -17.59 -1.60
N LEU A 104 5.03 -17.47 -0.81
CA LEU A 104 5.04 -16.82 0.50
C LEU A 104 5.99 -17.52 1.48
N GLN A 105 5.94 -18.86 1.51
CA GLN A 105 6.84 -19.64 2.34
C GLN A 105 8.30 -19.40 1.93
N GLN A 106 8.59 -19.42 0.64
CA GLN A 106 9.92 -19.16 0.13
C GLN A 106 10.38 -17.73 0.41
N LEU A 107 9.50 -16.72 0.28
CA LEU A 107 9.81 -15.34 0.64
C LEU A 107 10.22 -15.22 2.12
N ARG A 108 9.46 -15.84 3.04
CA ARG A 108 9.81 -15.87 4.46
C ARG A 108 11.18 -16.50 4.70
N ASN A 109 11.44 -17.64 4.08
CA ASN A 109 12.70 -18.37 4.22
C ASN A 109 13.90 -17.56 3.73
N ILE A 110 13.83 -17.02 2.50
CA ILE A 110 14.98 -16.35 1.87
C ILE A 110 15.28 -14.99 2.50
N THR A 111 14.30 -14.36 3.13
CA THR A 111 14.49 -13.09 3.82
C THR A 111 14.89 -13.25 5.28
N THR A 112 14.90 -14.48 5.83
CA THR A 112 15.34 -14.73 7.22
C THR A 112 16.80 -14.33 7.40
N GLY A 113 17.08 -13.55 8.44
CA GLY A 113 18.42 -13.00 8.70
C GLY A 113 18.91 -11.95 7.72
N GLN A 114 18.09 -11.55 6.75
CA GLN A 114 18.41 -10.50 5.79
C GLN A 114 17.79 -9.17 6.18
N GLU A 115 18.36 -8.07 5.67
CA GLU A 115 17.78 -6.75 5.81
C GLU A 115 16.52 -6.62 4.94
N VAL A 116 15.41 -6.21 5.55
CA VAL A 116 14.15 -5.95 4.83
C VAL A 116 13.67 -4.53 5.08
N VAL A 117 13.37 -3.83 4.01
CA VAL A 117 12.81 -2.47 4.00
C VAL A 117 11.41 -2.50 3.41
N ALA A 118 10.43 -2.10 4.22
CA ALA A 118 9.06 -1.92 3.76
C ALA A 118 8.92 -0.62 2.97
N LEU A 119 8.34 -0.70 1.78
CA LEU A 119 7.88 0.46 1.03
C LEU A 119 6.61 1.06 1.63
N ALA A 120 6.26 2.27 1.23
CA ALA A 120 4.90 2.76 1.42
C ALA A 120 3.92 1.80 0.73
N TYR A 121 2.85 1.43 1.40
CA TYR A 121 1.85 0.47 0.92
C TYR A 121 1.38 0.82 -0.49
N GLY A 122 1.40 -0.15 -1.40
CA GLY A 122 1.06 0.03 -2.81
C GLY A 122 2.14 0.76 -3.63
N ASN A 123 3.33 0.96 -3.07
CA ASN A 123 4.48 1.58 -3.72
C ASN A 123 4.11 2.82 -4.56
N PRO A 124 3.52 3.86 -3.95
CA PRO A 124 3.11 5.06 -4.66
C PRO A 124 4.34 5.87 -5.14
N ASP A 125 4.17 6.66 -6.20
CA ASP A 125 5.07 7.77 -6.50
C ASP A 125 5.11 8.73 -5.30
N VAL A 126 6.22 8.74 -4.59
CA VAL A 126 6.39 9.51 -3.35
C VAL A 126 6.26 11.02 -3.59
N SER A 127 6.79 11.51 -4.71
CA SER A 127 6.71 12.94 -5.06
C SER A 127 5.27 13.35 -5.34
N LEU A 128 4.51 12.52 -6.06
CA LEU A 128 3.11 12.74 -6.32
C LEU A 128 2.28 12.65 -5.02
N ALA A 129 2.53 11.65 -4.19
CA ALA A 129 1.85 11.46 -2.90
C ALA A 129 2.14 12.62 -1.93
N LYS A 130 3.36 13.14 -1.88
CA LYS A 130 3.70 14.35 -1.11
C LYS A 130 2.90 15.57 -1.53
N ARG A 131 2.65 15.75 -2.84
CA ARG A 131 1.85 16.88 -3.35
C ARG A 131 0.36 16.72 -3.09
N LEU A 132 -0.19 15.50 -3.28
CA LEU A 132 -1.63 15.26 -3.21
C LEU A 132 -2.14 14.96 -1.80
N ALA A 133 -1.35 14.30 -0.98
CA ALA A 133 -1.78 13.76 0.29
C ALA A 133 -0.60 13.53 1.27
N PRO A 134 0.10 14.57 1.73
CA PRO A 134 1.30 14.41 2.56
C PRO A 134 1.03 13.68 3.89
N SER A 135 -0.13 13.89 4.51
CA SER A 135 -0.53 13.18 5.73
C SER A 135 -0.81 11.69 5.50
N GLU A 136 -1.36 11.35 4.33
CA GLU A 136 -1.62 9.95 3.97
C GLU A 136 -0.32 9.21 3.66
N LEU A 137 0.66 9.85 3.04
CA LEU A 137 1.93 9.19 2.74
C LEU A 137 2.60 8.62 4.00
N ARG A 138 2.54 9.35 5.12
CA ARG A 138 3.03 8.83 6.42
C ARG A 138 2.28 7.58 6.86
N LYS A 139 0.95 7.55 6.65
CA LYS A 139 0.13 6.38 6.95
C LYS A 139 0.44 5.21 6.02
N TYR A 140 0.70 5.47 4.74
CA TYR A 140 1.09 4.43 3.79
C TYR A 140 2.40 3.75 4.19
N TYR A 141 3.39 4.51 4.69
CA TYR A 141 4.61 3.92 5.23
C TYR A 141 4.37 3.11 6.51
N ALA A 142 3.61 3.65 7.46
CA ALA A 142 3.30 2.96 8.72
C ALA A 142 2.51 1.67 8.45
N PHE A 143 1.50 1.73 7.59
CA PHE A 143 0.67 0.59 7.24
C PHE A 143 1.46 -0.46 6.45
N GLY A 144 2.25 -0.06 5.45
CA GLY A 144 3.11 -0.97 4.70
C GLY A 144 4.11 -1.71 5.60
N LYS A 145 4.71 -1.00 6.57
CA LYS A 145 5.58 -1.62 7.57
C LYS A 145 4.81 -2.66 8.39
N SER A 146 3.67 -2.28 8.97
CA SER A 146 2.86 -3.17 9.83
C SER A 146 2.40 -4.42 9.10
N GLN A 147 1.90 -4.29 7.86
CA GLN A 147 1.46 -5.43 7.05
C GLN A 147 2.62 -6.38 6.71
N LEU A 148 3.77 -5.82 6.34
CA LEU A 148 4.92 -6.63 6.01
C LEU A 148 5.51 -7.34 7.25
N GLU A 149 5.52 -6.70 8.42
CA GLU A 149 5.88 -7.31 9.69
C GLU A 149 4.96 -8.49 10.04
N ALA A 150 3.65 -8.30 9.87
CA ALA A 150 2.66 -9.37 10.07
C ALA A 150 2.89 -10.54 9.09
N ALA A 151 3.12 -10.24 7.81
CA ALA A 151 3.33 -11.24 6.77
C ALA A 151 4.61 -12.08 6.99
N LEU A 152 5.69 -11.44 7.43
CA LEU A 152 6.99 -12.09 7.65
C LEU A 152 7.18 -12.64 9.07
N GLY A 153 6.31 -12.27 10.02
CA GLY A 153 6.39 -12.66 11.43
C GLY A 153 7.58 -12.06 12.18
N ARG A 154 8.12 -10.93 11.73
CA ARG A 154 9.30 -10.28 12.32
C ARG A 154 9.38 -8.78 12.00
N PRO A 155 10.11 -7.99 12.81
CA PRO A 155 10.32 -6.58 12.54
C PRO A 155 11.02 -6.32 11.19
N VAL A 156 10.60 -5.24 10.50
CA VAL A 156 11.23 -4.74 9.28
C VAL A 156 11.54 -3.24 9.41
N ARG A 157 12.47 -2.76 8.60
CA ARG A 157 12.77 -1.32 8.52
C ARG A 157 11.74 -0.61 7.64
N SER A 158 11.55 0.66 7.91
CA SER A 158 10.82 1.58 7.02
C SER A 158 11.58 2.90 6.98
N GLU A 159 11.94 3.33 5.79
CA GLU A 159 12.75 4.53 5.57
C GLU A 159 12.07 5.48 4.57
N PRO A 160 11.16 6.34 5.05
CA PRO A 160 10.41 7.25 4.16
C PRO A 160 11.30 8.19 3.33
N ASN A 161 12.49 8.50 3.83
CA ASN A 161 13.46 9.39 3.18
C ASN A 161 14.60 8.63 2.49
N GLY A 162 14.62 7.30 2.56
CA GLY A 162 15.72 6.47 2.05
C GLY A 162 15.78 6.31 0.53
N GLY A 163 14.86 6.92 -0.23
CA GLY A 163 14.87 6.83 -1.69
C GLY A 163 14.59 5.44 -2.25
N TRP A 164 14.00 4.55 -1.46
CA TRP A 164 13.72 3.17 -1.85
C TRP A 164 12.59 3.02 -2.88
N SER A 165 11.63 3.94 -2.89
CA SER A 165 10.60 4.00 -3.94
C SER A 165 11.18 4.57 -5.22
N THR A 166 10.92 3.91 -6.33
CA THR A 166 11.42 4.30 -7.65
C THR A 166 10.28 4.45 -8.65
N GLY A 167 10.45 5.38 -9.58
CA GLY A 167 9.50 5.65 -10.65
C GLY A 167 8.57 6.82 -10.37
N THR A 168 8.07 7.40 -11.44
CA THR A 168 7.12 8.52 -11.44
C THR A 168 5.78 8.08 -12.00
N SER A 169 4.71 8.69 -11.53
CA SER A 169 3.35 8.39 -11.95
C SER A 169 2.69 9.65 -12.50
N GLY A 170 2.06 9.53 -13.68
CA GLY A 170 1.24 10.57 -14.26
C GLY A 170 -0.24 10.30 -13.99
N LEU A 171 -0.93 11.24 -13.33
CA LEU A 171 -2.39 11.25 -13.24
C LEU A 171 -2.92 12.45 -14.00
N ASN A 172 -3.92 12.23 -14.85
CA ASN A 172 -4.70 13.30 -15.43
C ASN A 172 -5.60 13.96 -14.37
N ASN A 173 -6.22 15.09 -14.71
CA ASN A 173 -7.04 15.85 -13.75
C ASN A 173 -8.23 15.05 -13.23
N THR A 174 -8.87 14.21 -14.06
CA THR A 174 -10.00 13.36 -13.66
C THR A 174 -9.58 12.34 -12.61
N LEU A 175 -8.48 11.62 -12.83
CA LEU A 175 -7.96 10.62 -11.90
C LEU A 175 -7.44 11.27 -10.60
N ARG A 176 -6.83 12.47 -10.67
CA ARG A 176 -6.43 13.23 -9.48
C ARG A 176 -7.64 13.60 -8.63
N LYS A 177 -8.70 14.08 -9.29
CA LYS A 177 -9.95 14.44 -8.61
C LYS A 177 -10.57 13.20 -7.97
N ALA A 178 -10.71 12.09 -8.70
CA ALA A 178 -11.26 10.84 -8.18
C ALA A 178 -10.48 10.33 -6.95
N TYR A 179 -9.15 10.29 -7.02
CA TYR A 179 -8.30 9.94 -5.87
C TYR A 179 -8.54 10.88 -4.68
N SER A 180 -8.57 12.20 -4.92
CA SER A 180 -8.74 13.19 -3.87
C SER A 180 -10.13 13.09 -3.20
N ASP A 181 -11.18 12.87 -3.98
CA ASP A 181 -12.55 12.75 -3.47
C ASP A 181 -12.70 11.48 -2.63
N ASN A 182 -12.24 10.33 -3.13
CA ASN A 182 -12.22 9.06 -2.39
C ASN A 182 -11.46 9.19 -1.07
N ARG A 183 -10.25 9.77 -1.12
CA ARG A 183 -9.45 10.00 0.09
C ARG A 183 -10.15 10.90 1.10
N LYS A 184 -10.77 11.99 0.64
CA LYS A 184 -11.51 12.93 1.51
C LYS A 184 -12.71 12.25 2.16
N ALA A 185 -13.45 11.44 1.42
CA ALA A 185 -14.60 10.68 1.93
C ALA A 185 -14.18 9.73 3.06
N LEU A 186 -13.16 8.89 2.83
CA LEU A 186 -12.64 7.99 3.86
C LEU A 186 -12.00 8.74 5.04
N THR A 187 -11.36 9.89 4.80
CA THR A 187 -10.80 10.72 5.88
C THR A 187 -11.91 11.31 6.77
N LYS A 188 -13.02 11.73 6.20
CA LYS A 188 -14.18 12.20 6.96
C LYS A 188 -14.77 11.07 7.81
N LEU A 189 -15.00 9.91 7.20
CA LEU A 189 -15.54 8.74 7.87
C LEU A 189 -14.62 8.27 9.02
N SER A 190 -13.31 8.27 8.82
CA SER A 190 -12.33 7.87 9.85
C SER A 190 -12.20 8.83 11.05
N ARG A 191 -12.94 9.94 11.06
CA ARG A 191 -13.06 10.82 12.25
C ARG A 191 -14.15 10.35 13.20
N VAL A 192 -15.11 9.60 12.69
CA VAL A 192 -16.27 9.13 13.47
C VAL A 192 -16.27 7.63 13.67
N VAL A 193 -15.57 6.87 12.84
CA VAL A 193 -15.46 5.41 12.93
C VAL A 193 -14.00 4.99 12.91
N THR A 194 -13.62 4.09 13.83
CA THR A 194 -12.34 3.39 13.80
C THR A 194 -12.61 1.93 13.45
N ASP A 195 -12.42 1.60 12.18
CA ASP A 195 -12.71 0.28 11.63
C ASP A 195 -11.50 -0.24 10.81
N PRO A 196 -11.08 -1.52 10.98
CA PRO A 196 -9.95 -2.09 10.25
C PRO A 196 -10.12 -2.08 8.73
N GLU A 197 -11.34 -2.36 8.23
CA GLU A 197 -11.60 -2.33 6.78
C GLU A 197 -11.47 -0.91 6.22
N LEU A 198 -11.93 0.10 6.98
CA LEU A 198 -11.77 1.50 6.61
C LEU A 198 -10.30 1.91 6.55
N ILE A 199 -9.48 1.46 7.52
CA ILE A 199 -8.05 1.72 7.57
C ILE A 199 -7.37 1.05 6.36
N MET A 200 -7.70 -0.21 6.08
CA MET A 200 -7.21 -0.98 4.94
C MET A 200 -7.57 -0.28 3.61
N LEU A 201 -8.84 0.03 3.39
CA LEU A 201 -9.32 0.67 2.16
C LEU A 201 -8.62 2.02 1.94
N ARG A 202 -8.43 2.79 3.02
CA ARG A 202 -7.70 4.06 2.96
C ARG A 202 -6.24 3.89 2.55
N ALA A 203 -5.56 2.85 3.04
CA ALA A 203 -4.19 2.53 2.65
C ALA A 203 -4.12 2.04 1.19
N GLN A 204 -5.08 1.22 0.77
CA GLN A 204 -5.16 0.70 -0.60
C GLN A 204 -5.24 1.81 -1.66
N LEU A 205 -5.80 3.00 -1.34
CA LEU A 205 -5.81 4.13 -2.28
C LEU A 205 -4.41 4.52 -2.78
N ALA A 206 -3.35 4.20 -2.03
CA ALA A 206 -1.97 4.42 -2.46
C ALA A 206 -1.62 3.67 -3.75
N LYS A 207 -2.24 2.50 -4.00
CA LYS A 207 -2.06 1.73 -5.24
C LYS A 207 -2.34 2.56 -6.49
N LEU A 208 -3.32 3.49 -6.44
CA LEU A 208 -3.68 4.38 -7.56
C LEU A 208 -2.56 5.36 -7.94
N LEU A 209 -1.66 5.64 -7.00
CA LEU A 209 -0.49 6.51 -7.19
C LEU A 209 0.75 5.72 -7.63
N SER A 210 0.66 4.39 -7.78
CA SER A 210 1.81 3.55 -8.13
C SER A 210 2.30 3.84 -9.56
N PRO A 211 3.61 3.98 -9.77
CA PRO A 211 4.19 4.11 -11.11
C PRO A 211 4.10 2.81 -11.94
N LYS A 212 3.76 1.69 -11.30
CA LYS A 212 3.59 0.39 -11.97
C LYS A 212 2.27 0.26 -12.73
N LEU A 213 1.26 1.10 -12.45
CA LEU A 213 0.00 1.08 -13.17
C LEU A 213 0.14 1.80 -14.52
N ASN A 214 -0.23 1.12 -15.61
CA ASN A 214 -0.47 1.76 -16.90
C ASN A 214 -1.80 2.54 -16.89
N LYS A 215 -2.10 3.24 -17.98
CA LYS A 215 -3.30 4.10 -18.08
C LYS A 215 -4.59 3.30 -17.85
N ASP A 216 -4.76 2.20 -18.58
CA ASP A 216 -6.01 1.41 -18.54
C ASP A 216 -6.23 0.73 -17.20
N SER A 217 -5.17 0.16 -16.62
CA SER A 217 -5.23 -0.39 -15.26
C SER A 217 -5.56 0.66 -14.22
N ARG A 218 -5.03 1.89 -14.37
CA ARG A 218 -5.29 2.98 -13.45
C ARG A 218 -6.75 3.45 -13.49
N GLU A 219 -7.34 3.53 -14.68
CA GLU A 219 -8.75 3.86 -14.85
C GLU A 219 -9.64 2.76 -14.25
N PHE A 220 -9.34 1.50 -14.54
CA PHE A 220 -10.04 0.34 -13.98
C PHE A 220 -10.02 0.33 -12.45
N TYR A 221 -8.83 0.44 -11.84
CA TYR A 221 -8.70 0.45 -10.38
C TYR A 221 -9.27 1.70 -9.73
N SER A 222 -9.26 2.85 -10.42
CA SER A 222 -9.92 4.06 -9.94
C SER A 222 -11.43 3.91 -9.85
N TYR A 223 -12.03 3.21 -10.81
CA TYR A 223 -13.46 2.87 -10.78
C TYR A 223 -13.78 1.91 -9.63
N SER A 224 -13.02 0.81 -9.50
CA SER A 224 -13.18 -0.13 -8.38
C SER A 224 -13.00 0.55 -7.01
N ALA A 225 -12.02 1.45 -6.88
CA ALA A 225 -11.81 2.22 -5.66
C ALA A 225 -13.03 3.08 -5.31
N ARG A 226 -13.65 3.72 -6.30
CA ARG A 226 -14.85 4.52 -6.08
C ARG A 226 -16.00 3.64 -5.58
N SER A 227 -16.27 2.51 -6.21
CA SER A 227 -17.31 1.57 -5.77
C SER A 227 -17.10 1.12 -4.33
N ALA A 228 -15.87 0.73 -3.96
CA ALA A 228 -15.56 0.30 -2.60
C ALA A 228 -15.70 1.46 -1.57
N VAL A 229 -15.29 2.67 -1.95
CA VAL A 229 -15.43 3.86 -1.10
C VAL A 229 -16.89 4.23 -0.91
N ASP A 230 -17.69 4.21 -1.96
CA ASP A 230 -19.12 4.49 -1.89
C ASP A 230 -19.84 3.45 -1.00
N ALA A 231 -19.51 2.17 -1.14
CA ALA A 231 -20.03 1.10 -0.28
C ALA A 231 -19.64 1.32 1.20
N MET A 232 -18.36 1.67 1.46
CA MET A 232 -17.87 1.93 2.82
C MET A 232 -18.55 3.15 3.46
N VAL A 233 -18.72 4.24 2.71
CA VAL A 233 -19.40 5.46 3.19
C VAL A 233 -20.88 5.20 3.47
N ASN A 234 -21.52 4.36 2.65
CA ASN A 234 -22.94 4.01 2.81
C ASN A 234 -23.23 3.13 4.03
N LYS A 235 -22.20 2.52 4.66
CA LYS A 235 -22.37 1.82 5.96
C LYS A 235 -22.84 2.77 7.07
N LEU A 236 -22.54 4.08 6.96
CA LEU A 236 -23.03 5.11 7.87
C LEU A 236 -23.79 6.17 7.09
N ARG A 237 -25.10 6.18 7.20
CA ARG A 237 -25.94 7.10 6.45
C ARG A 237 -27.12 7.63 7.27
N ILE A 238 -27.53 8.83 6.92
CA ILE A 238 -28.73 9.46 7.47
C ILE A 238 -29.81 9.37 6.40
N ASN A 239 -30.94 8.80 6.78
CA ASN A 239 -32.12 8.81 5.92
C ASN A 239 -32.81 10.15 6.12
N SER A 240 -32.48 11.12 5.25
CA SER A 240 -33.03 12.47 5.32
C SER A 240 -34.35 12.56 4.55
N GLY A 241 -35.42 12.98 5.23
CA GLY A 241 -36.64 13.42 4.57
C GLY A 241 -36.58 14.91 4.18
N ARG A 242 -37.35 15.28 3.17
CA ARG A 242 -37.69 16.69 2.95
C ARG A 242 -38.99 16.98 3.70
N TYR A 243 -38.92 17.91 4.65
CA TYR A 243 -40.07 18.25 5.49
C TYR A 243 -40.44 19.70 5.23
N GLN A 244 -41.73 19.96 5.00
CA GLN A 244 -42.30 21.29 4.98
C GLN A 244 -42.80 21.62 6.38
N ILE A 245 -42.22 22.60 7.02
CA ILE A 245 -42.56 22.98 8.39
C ILE A 245 -43.56 24.13 8.31
N THR A 246 -44.77 23.88 8.79
CA THR A 246 -45.87 24.87 8.80
C THR A 246 -46.17 25.41 10.20
N THR A 247 -45.53 24.87 11.24
CA THR A 247 -45.72 25.23 12.63
C THR A 247 -44.39 25.47 13.35
N SER A 248 -44.42 26.27 14.41
CA SER A 248 -43.24 26.63 15.19
C SER A 248 -42.65 25.44 16.05
N ASN A 249 -43.40 24.33 16.18
CA ASN A 249 -42.99 23.21 16.99
C ASN A 249 -43.32 21.89 16.27
N VAL A 250 -42.31 21.26 15.66
CA VAL A 250 -42.46 20.03 14.88
C VAL A 250 -41.44 18.99 15.33
N LYS A 251 -41.85 17.76 15.56
CA LYS A 251 -40.96 16.61 15.73
C LYS A 251 -40.67 16.01 14.37
N LEU A 252 -39.40 16.13 13.90
CA LEU A 252 -38.96 15.54 12.64
C LEU A 252 -38.33 14.17 12.90
N PRO A 253 -38.82 13.09 12.27
CA PRO A 253 -38.18 11.79 12.39
C PRO A 253 -36.87 11.80 11.58
N VAL A 254 -35.76 11.45 12.22
CA VAL A 254 -34.45 11.26 11.57
C VAL A 254 -33.99 9.85 11.86
N THR A 255 -33.75 9.08 10.81
CA THR A 255 -33.22 7.72 10.93
C THR A 255 -31.73 7.73 10.57
N VAL A 256 -30.91 7.27 11.50
CA VAL A 256 -29.46 7.01 11.26
C VAL A 256 -29.26 5.53 11.13
N ILE A 257 -28.57 5.12 10.10
CA ILE A 257 -28.24 3.71 9.83
C ILE A 257 -26.73 3.57 10.03
N ASN A 258 -26.31 2.70 10.95
CA ASN A 258 -24.95 2.30 11.20
C ASN A 258 -24.81 0.80 10.92
N GLU A 259 -24.09 0.43 9.86
CA GLU A 259 -23.79 -0.95 9.48
C GLU A 259 -22.36 -1.37 9.87
N PHE A 260 -21.67 -0.55 10.68
CA PHE A 260 -20.40 -0.95 11.31
C PHE A 260 -20.67 -1.75 12.58
N ASP A 261 -19.86 -2.76 12.86
CA ASP A 261 -19.90 -3.53 14.12
C ASP A 261 -19.30 -2.73 15.31
N ARG A 262 -19.51 -1.40 15.31
CA ARG A 262 -18.97 -0.47 16.30
C ARG A 262 -19.93 0.68 16.54
N ASP A 263 -19.92 1.19 17.76
CA ASP A 263 -20.65 2.39 18.12
C ASP A 263 -20.07 3.61 17.40
N VAL A 264 -20.98 4.49 16.93
CA VAL A 264 -20.66 5.72 16.24
C VAL A 264 -21.35 6.88 16.93
N THR A 265 -20.60 7.90 17.29
CA THR A 265 -21.15 9.16 17.79
C THR A 265 -21.26 10.16 16.64
N ILE A 266 -22.46 10.70 16.42
CA ILE A 266 -22.73 11.67 15.36
C ILE A 266 -23.46 12.89 15.94
N ASP A 267 -23.16 14.05 15.37
CA ASP A 267 -23.93 15.28 15.61
C ASP A 267 -24.85 15.54 14.41
N ILE A 268 -26.13 15.76 14.69
CA ILE A 268 -27.14 16.05 13.68
C ILE A 268 -27.45 17.55 13.75
N SER A 269 -27.22 18.26 12.66
CA SER A 269 -27.62 19.66 12.50
C SER A 269 -28.66 19.79 11.40
N MET A 270 -29.66 20.61 11.65
CA MET A 270 -30.64 20.99 10.63
C MET A 270 -30.38 22.40 10.14
N VAL A 271 -30.36 22.58 8.84
CA VAL A 271 -30.22 23.88 8.20
C VAL A 271 -31.53 24.18 7.50
N PRO A 272 -32.27 25.21 7.90
CA PRO A 272 -33.48 25.62 7.19
C PRO A 272 -33.10 26.13 5.80
N ILE A 273 -33.81 25.68 4.78
CA ILE A 273 -33.70 26.19 3.42
C ILE A 273 -34.92 27.11 3.27
N THR A 274 -34.72 28.41 3.34
CA THR A 274 -35.78 29.37 3.00
C THR A 274 -35.90 29.43 1.47
N SER A 275 -37.10 29.17 0.95
CA SER A 275 -37.49 29.38 -0.44
C SER A 275 -37.71 30.87 -0.70
#